data_17bf3704196e4ae429f6e734e3f1674c
#
_entry.id   17bf3704196e4ae429f6e734e3f1674c
#
_cell.length_a   1.000
_cell.length_b   1.000
_cell.length_c   1.000
_cell.angle_alpha   90.00
_cell.angle_beta   90.00
_cell.angle_gamma   90.00
#
_symmetry.space_group_name_H-M   'P 1'
#
loop_
_entity.id
_entity.type
_entity.pdbx_description
1 polymer ?
#
loop_
_entity_poly.entity_id
_entity_poly.type
_entity_poly.pdbx_seq_one_letter_code
_entity_poly.pdbx_strand_id
1 'polypeptide(L)'
;MKILNVFGKNFTPEAARILEQLGAVDYREVTQPEIKKIIDQYDVIVMGLYPELNRDVLERTKQLKVIVTATTNLDHIDLAYAAEHNITVLSLTKEIGFLNTITGTAEMAVGLMIDLCRFTPW
;
A
#
# COMPACT_ATOMS: atom_id res chain seq x y z
N MET A 1 -18.93 -6.45 1.34
CA MET A 1 -17.46 -6.46 1.39
C MET A 1 -17.03 -5.23 2.18
N LYS A 2 -16.16 -5.38 3.16
CA LYS A 2 -15.67 -4.29 4.00
C LYS A 2 -14.19 -4.04 3.71
N ILE A 3 -13.86 -2.81 3.34
CA ILE A 3 -12.55 -2.42 2.83
C ILE A 3 -11.90 -1.43 3.80
N LEU A 4 -10.67 -1.68 4.22
CA LEU A 4 -9.86 -0.71 4.95
C LEU A 4 -8.92 0.00 3.98
N ASN A 5 -8.97 1.32 3.93
CA ASN A 5 -8.02 2.14 3.19
C ASN A 5 -7.14 2.93 4.18
N VAL A 6 -5.88 2.55 4.30
CA VAL A 6 -4.96 3.14 5.28
C VAL A 6 -4.34 4.47 4.83
N PHE A 7 -4.59 4.91 3.59
CA PHE A 7 -4.17 6.24 3.13
C PHE A 7 -5.01 7.38 3.73
N GLY A 8 -6.12 7.05 4.39
CA GLY A 8 -6.99 8.03 5.00
C GLY A 8 -7.49 9.07 3.99
N LYS A 9 -7.38 10.35 4.35
CA LYS A 9 -7.81 11.48 3.50
C LYS A 9 -6.89 11.76 2.31
N ASN A 10 -5.73 11.13 2.24
CA ASN A 10 -4.75 11.32 1.16
C ASN A 10 -5.05 10.47 -0.09
N PHE A 11 -6.21 9.83 -0.13
CA PHE A 11 -6.63 9.03 -1.28
C PHE A 11 -7.40 9.91 -2.30
N THR A 12 -7.11 9.72 -3.60
CA THR A 12 -7.70 10.57 -4.64
C THR A 12 -9.20 10.33 -4.78
N PRO A 13 -10.00 11.37 -5.09
CA PRO A 13 -11.45 11.21 -5.26
C PRO A 13 -11.86 10.22 -6.35
N GLU A 14 -11.10 10.16 -7.44
CA GLU A 14 -11.34 9.22 -8.54
C GLU A 14 -11.16 7.77 -8.10
N ALA A 15 -10.06 7.49 -7.41
CA ALA A 15 -9.79 6.15 -6.87
C ALA A 15 -10.79 5.78 -5.77
N ALA A 16 -11.19 6.75 -4.94
CA ALA A 16 -12.21 6.55 -3.91
C ALA A 16 -13.53 6.08 -4.51
N ARG A 17 -14.01 6.75 -5.57
CA ARG A 17 -15.24 6.36 -6.26
C ARG A 17 -15.21 4.94 -6.81
N ILE A 18 -14.06 4.52 -7.35
CA ILE A 18 -13.90 3.15 -7.86
C ILE A 18 -13.97 2.16 -6.71
N LEU A 19 -13.28 2.46 -5.61
CA LEU A 19 -13.22 1.57 -4.44
C LEU A 19 -14.59 1.44 -3.75
N GLU A 20 -15.34 2.52 -3.64
CA GLU A 20 -16.67 2.57 -3.04
C GLU A 20 -17.73 1.78 -3.82
N GLN A 21 -17.53 1.56 -5.13
CA GLN A 21 -18.39 0.68 -5.92
C GLN A 21 -18.24 -0.81 -5.52
N LEU A 22 -17.12 -1.17 -4.91
CA LEU A 22 -16.82 -2.55 -4.52
C LEU A 22 -17.36 -2.91 -3.13
N GLY A 23 -17.60 -1.92 -2.26
CA GLY A 23 -18.12 -2.17 -0.93
C GLY A 23 -18.00 -0.97 0.02
N ALA A 24 -18.23 -1.21 1.29
CA ALA A 24 -18.09 -0.19 2.32
C ALA A 24 -16.61 0.06 2.62
N VAL A 25 -16.16 1.29 2.45
CA VAL A 25 -14.76 1.69 2.64
C VAL A 25 -14.60 2.51 3.91
N ASP A 26 -13.67 2.09 4.75
CA ASP A 26 -13.23 2.82 5.94
C ASP A 26 -11.88 3.49 5.61
N TYR A 27 -11.89 4.83 5.54
CA TYR A 27 -10.70 5.65 5.27
C TYR A 27 -10.10 6.11 6.58
N ARG A 28 -9.00 5.49 7.00
CA ARG A 28 -8.34 5.87 8.25
C ARG A 28 -6.86 5.52 8.22
N GLU A 29 -6.05 6.44 8.69
CA GLU A 29 -4.65 6.14 8.99
C GLU A 29 -4.59 5.21 10.20
N VAL A 30 -3.74 4.20 10.12
CA VAL A 30 -3.67 3.12 11.12
C VAL A 30 -2.23 2.88 11.53
N THR A 31 -2.00 2.84 12.82
CA THR A 31 -0.68 2.49 13.38
C THR A 31 -0.49 0.97 13.44
N GLN A 32 0.77 0.53 13.62
CA GLN A 32 1.10 -0.89 13.74
C GLN A 32 0.37 -1.60 14.90
N PRO A 33 0.18 -1.01 16.09
CA PRO A 33 -0.64 -1.61 17.13
C PRO A 33 -2.14 -1.67 16.82
N GLU A 34 -2.64 -0.68 16.07
CA GLU A 34 -4.07 -0.59 15.73
C GLU A 34 -4.45 -1.62 14.68
N ILE A 35 -3.64 -1.82 13.63
CA ILE A 35 -3.95 -2.80 12.59
C ILE A 35 -4.15 -4.19 13.18
N LYS A 36 -3.38 -4.59 14.18
CA LYS A 36 -3.52 -5.86 14.88
C LYS A 36 -4.88 -6.07 15.57
N LYS A 37 -5.55 -4.97 15.91
CA LYS A 37 -6.83 -5.01 16.63
C LYS A 37 -8.03 -4.99 15.71
N ILE A 38 -7.85 -4.50 14.48
CA ILE A 38 -8.99 -4.23 13.59
C ILE A 38 -9.00 -5.05 12.32
N ILE A 39 -7.86 -5.67 11.95
CA ILE A 39 -7.70 -6.34 10.65
C ILE A 39 -8.71 -7.48 10.42
N ASP A 40 -9.16 -8.13 11.49
CA ASP A 40 -10.16 -9.20 11.45
C ASP A 40 -11.56 -8.74 11.01
N GLN A 41 -11.78 -7.42 10.92
CA GLN A 41 -13.06 -6.83 10.52
C GLN A 41 -13.18 -6.56 9.02
N TYR A 42 -12.10 -6.77 8.25
CA TYR A 42 -12.02 -6.35 6.84
C TYR A 42 -11.77 -7.52 5.91
N ASP A 43 -12.42 -7.49 4.74
CA ASP A 43 -12.20 -8.42 3.64
C ASP A 43 -11.04 -8.00 2.73
N VAL A 44 -10.82 -6.68 2.62
CA VAL A 44 -9.80 -6.06 1.76
C VAL A 44 -9.07 -4.99 2.53
N ILE A 45 -7.76 -4.89 2.34
CA ILE A 45 -6.93 -3.77 2.79
C ILE A 45 -6.24 -3.11 1.60
N VAL A 46 -6.30 -1.77 1.55
CA VAL A 46 -5.59 -0.92 0.57
C VAL A 46 -4.55 -0.11 1.33
N MET A 47 -3.27 -0.29 0.97
CA MET A 47 -2.17 0.22 1.77
C MET A 47 -0.95 0.65 0.94
N GLY A 48 -0.03 1.37 1.58
CA GLY A 48 1.32 1.65 1.11
C GLY A 48 2.34 0.75 1.80
N LEU A 49 3.49 1.32 2.19
CA LEU A 49 4.54 0.59 2.89
C LEU A 49 4.24 0.33 4.37
N TYR A 50 3.29 1.05 4.95
CA TYR A 50 2.96 0.97 6.37
C TYR A 50 1.44 0.99 6.57
N PRO A 51 0.88 0.26 7.54
CA PRO A 51 1.56 -0.64 8.50
C PRO A 51 2.08 -1.93 7.84
N GLU A 52 3.03 -2.62 8.48
CA GLU A 52 3.50 -3.92 8.01
C GLU A 52 2.46 -5.01 8.25
N LEU A 53 2.21 -5.83 7.24
CA LEU A 53 1.38 -7.03 7.33
C LEU A 53 2.26 -8.26 7.48
N ASN A 54 3.03 -8.29 8.57
CA ASN A 54 3.81 -9.44 8.96
C ASN A 54 2.91 -10.56 9.48
N ARG A 55 3.50 -11.74 9.73
CA ARG A 55 2.79 -12.93 10.19
C ARG A 55 1.93 -12.68 11.42
N ASP A 56 2.45 -11.96 12.42
CA ASP A 56 1.72 -11.65 13.66
C ASP A 56 0.45 -10.82 13.42
N VAL A 57 0.42 -10.00 12.38
CA VAL A 57 -0.78 -9.25 11.95
C VAL A 57 -1.72 -10.17 11.18
N LEU A 58 -1.19 -10.92 10.20
CA LEU A 58 -2.01 -11.76 9.31
C LEU A 58 -2.66 -12.94 10.04
N GLU A 59 -2.03 -13.50 11.05
CA GLU A 59 -2.61 -14.56 11.89
C GLU A 59 -3.88 -14.13 12.64
N ARG A 60 -4.10 -12.83 12.80
CA ARG A 60 -5.27 -12.27 13.49
C ARG A 60 -6.48 -12.13 12.59
N THR A 61 -6.30 -12.15 11.27
CA THR A 61 -7.42 -12.04 10.35
C THR A 61 -8.10 -13.36 10.11
N LYS A 62 -9.44 -13.33 9.99
CA LYS A 62 -10.25 -14.50 9.68
C LYS A 62 -10.93 -14.41 8.33
N GLN A 63 -11.02 -13.22 7.77
CA GLN A 63 -11.83 -12.95 6.58
C GLN A 63 -11.11 -12.14 5.51
N LEU A 64 -9.85 -11.75 5.74
CA LEU A 64 -9.07 -11.00 4.75
C LEU A 64 -8.85 -11.86 3.50
N LYS A 65 -9.21 -11.34 2.35
CA LYS A 65 -9.12 -12.02 1.05
C LYS A 65 -8.13 -11.37 0.12
N VAL A 66 -8.00 -10.03 0.21
CA VAL A 66 -7.19 -9.26 -0.73
C VAL A 66 -6.39 -8.19 0.00
N ILE A 67 -5.12 -8.10 -0.34
CA ILE A 67 -4.23 -7.01 0.03
C ILE A 67 -3.89 -6.26 -1.25
N VAL A 68 -4.17 -4.97 -1.31
CA VAL A 68 -3.81 -4.08 -2.42
C VAL A 68 -2.74 -3.12 -1.93
N THR A 69 -1.59 -3.12 -2.56
CA THR A 69 -0.50 -2.20 -2.20
C THR A 69 -0.03 -1.39 -3.39
N ALA A 70 0.10 -0.07 -3.19
CA ALA A 70 0.62 0.86 -4.19
C ALA A 70 2.17 0.87 -4.23
N THR A 71 2.79 -0.29 -4.01
CA THR A 71 4.24 -0.44 -3.94
C THR A 71 4.75 -1.49 -4.92
N THR A 72 6.02 -1.40 -5.29
CA THR A 72 6.74 -2.40 -6.07
C THR A 72 7.51 -3.38 -5.18
N ASN A 73 7.99 -2.91 -4.02
CA ASN A 73 8.59 -3.76 -3.00
C ASN A 73 7.50 -4.31 -2.06
N LEU A 74 7.60 -5.58 -1.71
CA LEU A 74 6.60 -6.31 -0.92
C LEU A 74 7.16 -6.84 0.42
N ASP A 75 8.34 -6.41 0.84
CA ASP A 75 9.01 -6.89 2.07
C ASP A 75 8.21 -6.62 3.35
N HIS A 76 7.26 -5.67 3.28
CA HIS A 76 6.36 -5.32 4.39
C HIS A 76 5.14 -6.25 4.51
N ILE A 77 5.03 -7.28 3.64
CA ILE A 77 3.94 -8.27 3.64
C ILE A 77 4.52 -9.67 3.71
N ASP A 78 4.04 -10.49 4.63
CA ASP A 78 4.37 -11.93 4.64
C ASP A 78 3.65 -12.65 3.50
N LEU A 79 4.32 -12.69 2.33
CA LEU A 79 3.79 -13.31 1.12
C LEU A 79 3.60 -14.83 1.26
N ALA A 80 4.45 -15.49 2.05
CA ALA A 80 4.34 -16.92 2.28
C ALA A 80 3.04 -17.24 3.03
N TYR A 81 2.79 -16.52 4.11
CA TYR A 81 1.54 -16.65 4.87
C TYR A 81 0.32 -16.32 4.01
N ALA A 82 0.37 -15.24 3.23
CA ALA A 82 -0.73 -14.84 2.36
C ALA A 82 -1.07 -15.95 1.34
N ALA A 83 -0.06 -16.56 0.71
CA ALA A 83 -0.24 -17.65 -0.23
C ALA A 83 -0.83 -18.91 0.43
N GLU A 84 -0.34 -19.29 1.60
CA GLU A 84 -0.84 -20.45 2.38
C GLU A 84 -2.32 -20.31 2.76
N HIS A 85 -2.79 -19.07 2.97
CA HIS A 85 -4.16 -18.77 3.41
C HIS A 85 -5.07 -18.22 2.30
N ASN A 86 -4.66 -18.35 1.04
CA ASN A 86 -5.41 -17.88 -0.13
C ASN A 86 -5.74 -16.38 -0.08
N ILE A 87 -4.85 -15.56 0.49
CA ILE A 87 -4.96 -14.11 0.46
C ILE A 87 -4.26 -13.61 -0.82
N THR A 88 -5.01 -12.97 -1.70
CA THR A 88 -4.47 -12.41 -2.94
C THR A 88 -3.75 -11.10 -2.67
N VAL A 89 -2.52 -10.97 -3.14
CA VAL A 89 -1.74 -9.72 -3.05
C VAL A 89 -1.67 -9.07 -4.43
N LEU A 90 -2.24 -7.88 -4.55
CA LEU A 90 -2.17 -7.03 -5.74
C LEU A 90 -1.18 -5.90 -5.51
N SER A 91 -0.22 -5.72 -6.41
CA SER A 91 0.82 -4.70 -6.32
C SER A 91 1.15 -4.12 -7.68
N LEU A 92 1.95 -3.05 -7.70
CA LEU A 92 2.44 -2.44 -8.94
C LEU A 92 3.59 -3.22 -9.60
N THR A 93 4.04 -4.32 -9.02
CA THR A 93 5.21 -5.09 -9.52
C THR A 93 5.04 -5.54 -10.97
N LYS A 94 3.81 -5.81 -11.42
CA LYS A 94 3.52 -6.26 -12.79
C LYS A 94 3.25 -5.11 -13.78
N GLU A 95 3.16 -3.88 -13.31
CA GLU A 95 2.83 -2.70 -14.11
C GLU A 95 4.07 -2.00 -14.67
N ILE A 96 5.03 -2.78 -15.19
CA ILE A 96 6.34 -2.29 -15.68
C ILE A 96 6.17 -1.21 -16.75
N GLY A 97 5.22 -1.37 -17.65
CA GLY A 97 4.93 -0.39 -18.70
C GLY A 97 4.56 0.98 -18.13
N PHE A 98 3.71 1.02 -17.13
CA PHE A 98 3.33 2.25 -16.43
C PHE A 98 4.49 2.79 -15.59
N LEU A 99 5.17 1.94 -14.83
CA LEU A 99 6.28 2.35 -13.96
C LEU A 99 7.42 3.00 -14.73
N ASN A 100 7.71 2.54 -15.93
CA ASN A 100 8.74 3.12 -16.80
C ASN A 100 8.40 4.54 -17.30
N THR A 101 7.16 4.98 -17.16
CA THR A 101 6.75 6.38 -17.48
C THR A 101 6.94 7.34 -16.31
N ILE A 102 7.24 6.83 -15.11
CA ILE A 102 7.41 7.63 -13.90
C ILE A 102 8.90 7.98 -13.73
N THR A 103 9.29 9.17 -14.16
CA THR A 103 10.68 9.63 -14.18
C THR A 103 11.06 10.55 -13.00
N GLY A 104 10.08 11.03 -12.23
CA GLY A 104 10.26 12.05 -11.21
C GLY A 104 11.36 11.76 -10.17
N THR A 105 11.52 10.51 -9.74
CA THR A 105 12.60 10.12 -8.81
C THR A 105 13.98 10.23 -9.45
N ALA A 106 14.10 9.81 -10.71
CA ALA A 106 15.37 9.92 -11.46
C ALA A 106 15.71 11.38 -11.75
N GLU A 107 14.72 12.18 -12.14
CA GLU A 107 14.89 13.63 -12.40
C GLU A 107 15.31 14.37 -11.12
N MET A 108 14.70 14.06 -9.98
CA MET A 108 15.10 14.63 -8.69
C MET A 108 16.54 14.22 -8.32
N ALA A 109 16.92 12.96 -8.49
CA ALA A 109 18.27 12.51 -8.20
C ALA A 109 19.29 13.24 -9.05
N VAL A 110 19.06 13.41 -10.34
CA VAL A 110 19.93 14.19 -11.24
C VAL A 110 19.97 15.66 -10.83
N GLY A 111 18.84 16.25 -10.48
CA GLY A 111 18.76 17.63 -9.98
C GLY A 111 19.65 17.83 -8.74
N LEU A 112 19.52 16.96 -7.74
CA LEU A 112 20.33 16.97 -6.53
C LEU A 112 21.83 16.82 -6.81
N MET A 113 22.19 15.95 -7.74
CA MET A 113 23.60 15.80 -8.17
C MET A 113 24.17 17.08 -8.78
N ILE A 114 23.39 17.75 -9.64
CA ILE A 114 23.78 19.02 -10.24
C ILE A 114 23.94 20.10 -9.17
N ASP A 115 23.02 20.20 -8.25
CA ASP A 115 23.05 21.18 -7.16
C ASP A 115 24.28 20.98 -6.27
N LEU A 116 24.58 19.74 -5.90
CA LEU A 116 25.79 19.41 -5.14
C LEU A 116 27.08 19.81 -5.90
N CYS A 117 27.14 19.54 -7.23
CA CYS A 117 28.30 19.90 -8.04
C CYS A 117 28.48 21.41 -8.19
N ARG A 118 27.38 22.19 -8.11
CA ARG A 118 27.40 23.64 -8.25
C ARG A 118 27.44 24.38 -6.90
N PHE A 119 27.44 23.67 -5.79
CA PHE A 119 27.34 24.24 -4.44
C PHE A 119 26.13 25.20 -4.29
N THR A 120 25.01 24.87 -4.94
CA THR A 120 23.80 25.67 -4.86
C THR A 120 23.23 25.58 -3.44
N PRO A 121 23.08 26.67 -2.67
CA PRO A 121 22.48 26.62 -1.32
C PRO A 121 20.99 26.29 -1.42
N TRP A 122 20.52 25.51 -0.49
CA TRP A 122 19.11 25.14 -0.34
C TRP A 122 18.28 26.26 0.25
#